data_3262dc65adc39139cababf39d5a25718
#
_entry.id   3262dc65adc39139cababf39d5a25718
#
_cell.length_a   1.000
_cell.length_b   1.000
_cell.length_c   1.000
_cell.angle_alpha   90.00
_cell.angle_beta   90.00
_cell.angle_gamma   90.00
#
_symmetry.space_group_name_H-M   'P 1'
#
loop_
_entity.id
_entity.type
_entity.pdbx_description
1 polymer ?
#
loop_
_entity_poly.entity_id
_entity_poly.type
_entity_poly.pdbx_seq_one_letter_code
_entity_poly.pdbx_strand_id
1 'polypeptide(L)'
;MKKRMLPCGLAVAVSLAVTAGAVQAKETIRLSTYVNESDIRYDGFKKFAELAAEKSNGELDVQIFPSSTLHGWSEGVDAVQGGVSDVSWIPADKRLSCYRVTSLYPADINLEKQIELDAAYAELVRDEAAKVGLVPLINSNYSYDQEWWFEEPIQDLSNLDGKLVRSIGPLVSSMIEAWGGKPVFVAPKEVFQSAERGVVDGINMGVATYSSWKLWSVMPYMVNANLFYGNIMYMMNKNKFDSLSTSNQEALLEAAKEAEVWLKPRYEDWVDQRVGNAVMKGGGAAVSIENEKRLAMIEAAQASWTGEVDAACGEQLANEVRSLFASYGN
;
A
#
# COMPACT_ATOMS: atom_id res chain seq x y z
N MET A 1 26.02 -67.35 68.34
CA MET A 1 24.95 -66.61 67.71
C MET A 1 25.47 -65.16 67.46
N LYS A 2 25.85 -64.82 66.20
CA LYS A 2 26.28 -63.52 65.83
C LYS A 2 25.30 -62.97 64.80
N LYS A 3 24.55 -61.90 65.16
CA LYS A 3 23.62 -61.17 64.28
C LYS A 3 24.47 -60.26 63.40
N ARG A 4 24.38 -60.40 62.08
CA ARG A 4 24.91 -59.47 61.11
C ARG A 4 23.85 -58.37 60.82
N MET A 5 24.17 -57.11 61.05
CA MET A 5 23.41 -55.96 60.61
C MET A 5 23.80 -55.61 59.15
N LEU A 6 22.81 -55.54 58.26
CA LEU A 6 22.98 -54.96 56.92
C LEU A 6 22.84 -53.41 56.98
N PRO A 7 23.66 -52.68 56.22
CA PRO A 7 23.49 -51.25 56.11
C PRO A 7 22.39 -50.91 55.08
N CYS A 8 21.49 -50.03 55.51
CA CYS A 8 20.42 -49.46 54.67
C CYS A 8 21.02 -48.41 53.73
N GLY A 9 21.07 -48.70 52.44
CA GLY A 9 21.53 -47.76 51.42
C GLY A 9 20.44 -46.73 51.12
N LEU A 10 20.73 -45.47 51.36
CA LEU A 10 19.87 -44.33 50.99
C LEU A 10 20.01 -44.06 49.47
N ALA A 11 19.00 -44.41 48.70
CA ALA A 11 18.95 -44.05 47.25
C ALA A 11 18.44 -42.62 47.12
N VAL A 12 19.32 -41.71 46.75
CA VAL A 12 18.93 -40.32 46.37
C VAL A 12 18.43 -40.36 44.92
N ALA A 13 17.12 -40.22 44.75
CA ALA A 13 16.49 -40.03 43.44
C ALA A 13 16.69 -38.57 42.99
N VAL A 14 17.58 -38.35 42.06
CA VAL A 14 17.74 -37.06 41.36
C VAL A 14 16.62 -36.95 40.30
N SER A 15 15.57 -36.22 40.61
CA SER A 15 14.52 -35.86 39.63
C SER A 15 15.07 -34.83 38.68
N LEU A 16 15.44 -35.22 37.45
CA LEU A 16 15.64 -34.29 36.34
C LEU A 16 14.27 -33.73 35.93
N ALA A 17 13.96 -32.50 36.33
CA ALA A 17 12.86 -31.76 35.78
C ALA A 17 13.21 -31.35 34.31
N VAL A 18 12.78 -32.15 33.35
CA VAL A 18 12.78 -31.76 31.94
C VAL A 18 11.72 -30.70 31.81
N THR A 19 12.13 -29.42 31.78
CA THR A 19 11.26 -28.34 31.32
C THR A 19 11.06 -28.53 29.81
N ALA A 20 10.00 -29.26 29.46
CA ALA A 20 9.50 -29.24 28.09
C ALA A 20 9.06 -27.80 27.82
N GLY A 21 9.90 -27.03 27.15
CA GLY A 21 9.52 -25.76 26.57
C GLY A 21 8.32 -26.05 25.67
N ALA A 22 7.14 -25.55 26.04
CA ALA A 22 5.99 -25.60 25.17
C ALA A 22 6.41 -24.97 23.83
N VAL A 23 6.47 -25.75 22.77
CA VAL A 23 6.58 -25.23 21.41
C VAL A 23 5.26 -24.52 21.19
N GLN A 24 5.26 -23.20 21.37
CA GLN A 24 4.09 -22.36 21.09
C GLN A 24 3.84 -22.49 19.59
N ALA A 25 2.60 -22.86 19.22
CA ALA A 25 2.22 -22.93 17.82
C ALA A 25 2.40 -21.54 17.18
N LYS A 26 3.06 -21.50 16.02
CA LYS A 26 3.23 -20.25 15.30
C LYS A 26 1.89 -19.66 14.90
N GLU A 27 1.71 -18.37 15.15
CA GLU A 27 0.58 -17.60 14.65
C GLU A 27 0.81 -17.25 13.19
N THR A 28 0.08 -17.92 12.29
CA THR A 28 0.15 -17.62 10.85
C THR A 28 -0.68 -16.39 10.51
N ILE A 29 -0.06 -15.49 9.72
CA ILE A 29 -0.68 -14.27 9.19
C ILE A 29 -0.59 -14.31 7.67
N ARG A 30 -1.75 -14.38 7.01
CA ARG A 30 -1.85 -14.42 5.54
C ARG A 30 -1.94 -13.00 5.01
N LEU A 31 -0.87 -12.54 4.34
CA LEU A 31 -0.80 -11.25 3.68
C LEU A 31 -1.10 -11.43 2.19
N SER A 32 -2.24 -10.89 1.73
CA SER A 32 -2.60 -10.83 0.32
C SER A 32 -2.14 -9.53 -0.32
N THR A 33 -1.57 -9.62 -1.53
CA THR A 33 -1.18 -8.43 -2.29
C THR A 33 -1.46 -8.56 -3.79
N TYR A 34 -1.83 -7.45 -4.43
CA TYR A 34 -1.96 -7.36 -5.89
C TYR A 34 -0.61 -7.28 -6.60
N VAL A 35 0.43 -6.92 -5.86
CA VAL A 35 1.80 -6.78 -6.33
C VAL A 35 2.35 -8.14 -6.76
N ASN A 36 3.02 -8.20 -7.90
CA ASN A 36 3.70 -9.41 -8.34
C ASN A 36 5.14 -9.48 -7.79
N GLU A 37 5.78 -10.64 -7.92
CA GLU A 37 7.12 -10.89 -7.36
C GLU A 37 8.25 -10.06 -8.02
N SER A 38 7.99 -9.44 -9.17
CA SER A 38 8.97 -8.58 -9.86
C SER A 38 8.91 -7.11 -9.43
N ASP A 39 7.92 -6.75 -8.62
CA ASP A 39 7.74 -5.42 -8.07
C ASP A 39 8.58 -5.27 -6.79
N ILE A 40 9.27 -4.15 -6.65
CA ILE A 40 10.12 -3.88 -5.48
C ILE A 40 9.36 -3.91 -4.15
N ARG A 41 8.06 -3.63 -4.15
CA ARG A 41 7.22 -3.69 -2.95
C ARG A 41 7.09 -5.12 -2.41
N TYR A 42 7.22 -6.14 -3.28
CA TYR A 42 7.24 -7.53 -2.84
C TYR A 42 8.44 -7.83 -1.93
N ASP A 43 9.60 -7.21 -2.21
CA ASP A 43 10.78 -7.30 -1.33
C ASP A 43 10.52 -6.65 0.02
N GLY A 44 9.74 -5.55 0.06
CA GLY A 44 9.28 -4.94 1.30
C GLY A 44 8.41 -5.87 2.14
N PHE A 45 7.47 -6.59 1.52
CA PHE A 45 6.66 -7.59 2.23
C PHE A 45 7.47 -8.77 2.75
N LYS A 46 8.49 -9.22 2.00
CA LYS A 46 9.44 -10.24 2.50
C LYS A 46 10.22 -9.72 3.71
N LYS A 47 10.67 -8.46 3.65
CA LYS A 47 11.37 -7.83 4.78
C LYS A 47 10.46 -7.70 6.00
N PHE A 48 9.22 -7.32 5.82
CA PHE A 48 8.21 -7.31 6.88
C PHE A 48 8.04 -8.70 7.52
N ALA A 49 7.90 -9.76 6.71
CA ALA A 49 7.75 -11.12 7.20
C ALA A 49 8.98 -11.60 8.00
N GLU A 50 10.18 -11.29 7.51
CA GLU A 50 11.44 -11.57 8.20
C GLU A 50 11.50 -10.88 9.57
N LEU A 51 11.23 -9.57 9.60
CA LEU A 51 11.27 -8.78 10.83
C LEU A 51 10.18 -9.19 11.83
N ALA A 52 8.97 -9.52 11.36
CA ALA A 52 7.90 -10.01 12.21
C ALA A 52 8.29 -11.33 12.91
N ALA A 53 8.92 -12.26 12.19
CA ALA A 53 9.42 -13.49 12.76
C ALA A 53 10.58 -13.24 13.74
N GLU A 54 11.52 -12.36 13.41
CA GLU A 54 12.65 -12.01 14.28
C GLU A 54 12.17 -11.38 15.61
N LYS A 55 11.33 -10.32 15.52
CA LYS A 55 10.86 -9.57 16.68
C LYS A 55 9.92 -10.35 17.59
N SER A 56 9.20 -11.34 17.04
CA SER A 56 8.34 -12.24 17.80
C SER A 56 9.06 -13.51 18.31
N ASN A 57 10.38 -13.61 18.18
CA ASN A 57 11.13 -14.83 18.49
C ASN A 57 10.59 -16.08 17.77
N GLY A 58 10.05 -15.90 16.55
CA GLY A 58 9.52 -16.98 15.72
C GLY A 58 8.07 -17.36 16.01
N GLU A 59 7.37 -16.64 16.88
CA GLU A 59 5.94 -16.86 17.15
C GLU A 59 5.03 -16.43 16.01
N LEU A 60 5.45 -15.41 15.19
CA LEU A 60 4.71 -14.97 14.02
C LEU A 60 5.29 -15.59 12.73
N ASP A 61 4.40 -16.03 11.85
CA ASP A 61 4.70 -16.57 10.52
C ASP A 61 3.86 -15.84 9.46
N VAL A 62 4.45 -14.85 8.78
CA VAL A 62 3.75 -14.08 7.74
C VAL A 62 3.92 -14.77 6.39
N GLN A 63 2.82 -15.25 5.82
CA GLN A 63 2.77 -15.89 4.51
C GLN A 63 2.23 -14.90 3.46
N ILE A 64 3.00 -14.66 2.41
CA ILE A 64 2.69 -13.67 1.38
C ILE A 64 2.03 -14.35 0.17
N PHE A 65 0.89 -13.82 -0.27
CA PHE A 65 0.12 -14.28 -1.41
C PHE A 65 0.09 -13.17 -2.47
N PRO A 66 0.99 -13.18 -3.47
CA PRO A 66 1.13 -12.13 -4.48
C PRO A 66 0.10 -12.24 -5.60
N SER A 67 0.08 -11.22 -6.47
CA SER A 67 -0.66 -11.22 -7.75
C SER A 67 -2.17 -11.45 -7.61
N SER A 68 -2.79 -10.98 -6.53
CA SER A 68 -4.22 -11.16 -6.24
C SER A 68 -4.67 -12.64 -6.23
N THR A 69 -3.82 -13.55 -5.74
CA THR A 69 -4.11 -15.00 -5.73
C THR A 69 -5.20 -15.41 -4.75
N LEU A 70 -5.43 -14.64 -3.69
CA LEU A 70 -6.50 -14.94 -2.71
C LEU A 70 -7.84 -14.28 -3.05
N HIS A 71 -7.82 -13.06 -3.61
CA HIS A 71 -9.04 -12.31 -3.92
C HIS A 71 -8.76 -11.21 -4.95
N GLY A 72 -9.83 -10.67 -5.56
CA GLY A 72 -9.76 -9.59 -6.55
C GLY A 72 -9.46 -8.20 -5.95
N TRP A 73 -9.25 -7.22 -6.85
CA TRP A 73 -8.83 -5.86 -6.46
C TRP A 73 -9.79 -5.19 -5.47
N SER A 74 -11.09 -5.20 -5.74
CA SER A 74 -12.10 -4.50 -4.94
C SER A 74 -12.59 -5.27 -3.71
N GLU A 75 -12.06 -6.46 -3.45
CA GLU A 75 -12.55 -7.38 -2.42
C GLU A 75 -11.75 -7.31 -1.10
N GLY A 76 -10.76 -6.39 -1.00
CA GLY A 76 -9.82 -6.36 0.13
C GLY A 76 -10.49 -6.28 1.51
N VAL A 77 -11.49 -5.41 1.69
CA VAL A 77 -12.22 -5.30 2.97
C VAL A 77 -12.99 -6.58 3.27
N ASP A 78 -13.72 -7.13 2.29
CA ASP A 78 -14.51 -8.37 2.48
C ASP A 78 -13.60 -9.57 2.75
N ALA A 79 -12.46 -9.67 2.06
CA ALA A 79 -11.48 -10.73 2.24
C ALA A 79 -10.87 -10.72 3.64
N VAL A 80 -10.55 -9.55 4.17
CA VAL A 80 -10.00 -9.40 5.53
C VAL A 80 -11.09 -9.65 6.57
N GLN A 81 -12.28 -9.09 6.42
CA GLN A 81 -13.40 -9.31 7.33
C GLN A 81 -13.85 -10.78 7.35
N GLY A 82 -13.89 -11.42 6.17
CA GLY A 82 -14.29 -12.83 6.01
C GLY A 82 -13.19 -13.84 6.33
N GLY A 83 -11.97 -13.40 6.66
CA GLY A 83 -10.85 -14.26 7.01
C GLY A 83 -10.29 -15.04 5.82
N VAL A 84 -10.44 -14.57 4.57
CA VAL A 84 -9.74 -15.10 3.40
C VAL A 84 -8.25 -14.74 3.46
N SER A 85 -7.96 -13.50 3.87
CA SER A 85 -6.63 -13.05 4.27
C SER A 85 -6.70 -12.37 5.64
N ASP A 86 -5.58 -12.33 6.35
CA ASP A 86 -5.48 -11.63 7.65
C ASP A 86 -5.04 -10.18 7.45
N VAL A 87 -4.24 -9.93 6.41
CA VAL A 87 -3.78 -8.60 5.96
C VAL A 87 -4.00 -8.48 4.46
N SER A 88 -4.53 -7.35 4.00
CA SER A 88 -4.67 -7.08 2.57
C SER A 88 -4.58 -5.57 2.26
N TRP A 89 -4.28 -5.25 0.99
CA TRP A 89 -4.47 -3.89 0.48
C TRP A 89 -5.94 -3.50 0.58
N ILE A 90 -6.17 -2.26 0.95
CA ILE A 90 -7.52 -1.72 1.02
C ILE A 90 -7.66 -0.65 -0.07
N PRO A 91 -8.38 -0.97 -1.15
CA PRO A 91 -8.71 0.01 -2.16
C PRO A 91 -9.80 0.96 -1.66
N ALA A 92 -10.18 1.94 -2.49
CA ALA A 92 -11.28 2.84 -2.19
C ALA A 92 -12.59 2.06 -1.97
N ASP A 93 -13.00 1.90 -0.71
CA ASP A 93 -14.23 1.22 -0.29
C ASP A 93 -15.20 2.21 0.35
N LYS A 94 -16.49 2.12 0.04
CA LYS A 94 -17.53 3.02 0.56
C LYS A 94 -17.70 2.96 2.08
N ARG A 95 -17.28 1.87 2.71
CA ARG A 95 -17.32 1.69 4.18
C ARG A 95 -16.25 2.52 4.90
N LEU A 96 -15.20 2.91 4.16
CA LEU A 96 -14.10 3.76 4.60
C LEU A 96 -14.20 5.09 3.85
N SER A 97 -15.24 5.88 4.15
CA SER A 97 -15.65 7.01 3.33
C SER A 97 -14.57 8.09 3.24
N CYS A 98 -13.93 8.43 4.36
CA CYS A 98 -12.86 9.42 4.40
C CYS A 98 -11.57 8.89 3.75
N TYR A 99 -11.13 7.68 4.13
CA TYR A 99 -9.97 7.04 3.49
C TYR A 99 -10.17 6.94 1.96
N ARG A 100 -11.36 6.57 1.50
CA ARG A 100 -11.70 6.44 0.08
C ARG A 100 -11.41 7.72 -0.73
N VAL A 101 -11.69 8.88 -0.16
CA VAL A 101 -11.50 10.17 -0.85
C VAL A 101 -10.14 10.82 -0.56
N THR A 102 -9.45 10.38 0.47
CA THR A 102 -8.17 10.99 0.90
C THR A 102 -6.95 10.12 0.64
N SER A 103 -7.12 8.83 0.34
CA SER A 103 -6.03 7.94 -0.07
C SER A 103 -5.37 8.33 -1.41
N LEU A 104 -6.08 9.09 -2.23
CA LEU A 104 -5.54 9.88 -3.33
C LEU A 104 -5.95 11.33 -3.07
N TYR A 105 -5.00 12.19 -2.73
CA TYR A 105 -5.29 13.58 -2.38
C TYR A 105 -4.40 14.54 -3.19
N PRO A 106 -4.97 15.54 -3.89
CA PRO A 106 -4.19 16.52 -4.62
C PRO A 106 -3.30 17.30 -3.66
N ALA A 107 -1.98 17.11 -3.75
CA ALA A 107 -1.04 17.79 -2.85
C ALA A 107 0.38 17.74 -3.43
N ASP A 108 1.15 18.78 -3.15
CA ASP A 108 2.59 18.84 -3.41
C ASP A 108 3.35 18.39 -2.14
N ILE A 109 3.66 17.11 -2.06
CA ILE A 109 4.22 16.48 -0.86
C ILE A 109 5.75 16.47 -0.88
N ASN A 110 6.35 16.82 0.26
CA ASN A 110 7.78 16.62 0.49
C ASN A 110 8.08 15.12 0.68
N LEU A 111 8.64 14.49 -0.34
CA LEU A 111 8.91 13.04 -0.36
C LEU A 111 9.90 12.60 0.72
N GLU A 112 10.81 13.47 1.19
CA GLU A 112 11.74 13.12 2.26
C GLU A 112 11.01 12.83 3.58
N LYS A 113 9.84 13.45 3.79
CA LYS A 113 9.00 13.29 4.98
C LYS A 113 7.85 12.29 4.78
N GLN A 114 7.81 11.59 3.68
CA GLN A 114 6.65 10.76 3.32
C GLN A 114 6.36 9.66 4.35
N ILE A 115 7.38 9.00 4.92
CA ILE A 115 7.15 7.95 5.97
C ILE A 115 6.45 8.54 7.19
N GLU A 116 6.81 9.78 7.58
CA GLU A 116 6.19 10.46 8.71
C GLU A 116 4.74 10.85 8.37
N LEU A 117 4.50 11.34 7.15
CA LEU A 117 3.14 11.62 6.65
C LEU A 117 2.29 10.35 6.63
N ASP A 118 2.81 9.24 6.09
CA ASP A 118 2.08 7.98 5.98
C ASP A 118 1.69 7.44 7.36
N ALA A 119 2.58 7.54 8.35
CA ALA A 119 2.30 7.15 9.72
C ALA A 119 1.23 8.04 10.36
N ALA A 120 1.32 9.36 10.18
CA ALA A 120 0.33 10.31 10.69
C ALA A 120 -1.04 10.14 10.00
N TYR A 121 -1.05 9.86 8.70
CA TYR A 121 -2.27 9.59 7.95
C TYR A 121 -2.94 8.27 8.38
N ALA A 122 -2.14 7.22 8.61
CA ALA A 122 -2.65 5.95 9.14
C ALA A 122 -3.32 6.12 10.51
N GLU A 123 -2.75 6.98 11.38
CA GLU A 123 -3.36 7.31 12.66
C GLU A 123 -4.67 8.08 12.49
N LEU A 124 -4.72 9.03 11.57
CA LEU A 124 -5.91 9.83 11.27
C LEU A 124 -7.12 8.99 10.83
N VAL A 125 -6.88 7.92 10.05
CA VAL A 125 -7.95 7.03 9.55
C VAL A 125 -8.18 5.79 10.42
N ARG A 126 -7.45 5.65 11.52
CA ARG A 126 -7.50 4.48 12.42
C ARG A 126 -8.90 4.20 12.97
N ASP A 127 -9.58 5.23 13.45
CA ASP A 127 -10.91 5.09 14.03
C ASP A 127 -11.96 4.71 12.98
N GLU A 128 -11.83 5.22 11.76
CA GLU A 128 -12.69 4.81 10.64
C GLU A 128 -12.45 3.33 10.30
N ALA A 129 -11.19 2.91 10.18
CA ALA A 129 -10.81 1.52 9.93
C ALA A 129 -11.32 0.59 11.04
N ALA A 130 -11.20 0.99 12.30
CA ALA A 130 -11.65 0.19 13.44
C ALA A 130 -13.17 -0.06 13.44
N LYS A 131 -13.98 0.91 12.99
CA LYS A 131 -15.45 0.76 12.87
C LYS A 131 -15.86 -0.35 11.88
N VAL A 132 -15.00 -0.64 10.92
CA VAL A 132 -15.21 -1.73 9.95
C VAL A 132 -14.34 -2.96 10.25
N GLY A 133 -13.79 -3.05 11.46
CA GLY A 133 -13.03 -4.21 11.93
C GLY A 133 -11.63 -4.35 11.31
N LEU A 134 -11.00 -3.23 10.94
CA LEU A 134 -9.68 -3.17 10.34
C LEU A 134 -8.69 -2.38 11.21
N VAL A 135 -7.41 -2.70 11.08
CA VAL A 135 -6.29 -1.98 11.70
C VAL A 135 -5.27 -1.63 10.60
N PRO A 136 -4.94 -0.35 10.37
CA PRO A 136 -3.84 0.05 9.50
C PRO A 136 -2.52 -0.59 9.94
N LEU A 137 -1.75 -1.16 9.00
CA LEU A 137 -0.53 -1.89 9.33
C LEU A 137 0.67 -1.49 8.46
N ILE A 138 0.54 -1.48 7.13
CA ILE A 138 1.66 -1.23 6.21
C ILE A 138 1.24 -0.19 5.18
N ASN A 139 2.10 0.80 4.93
CA ASN A 139 2.04 1.68 3.78
C ASN A 139 2.97 1.15 2.67
N SER A 140 2.62 1.31 1.40
CA SER A 140 3.35 0.66 0.32
C SER A 140 3.84 1.57 -0.79
N ASN A 141 3.59 2.87 -0.69
CA ASN A 141 3.95 3.86 -1.70
C ASN A 141 4.93 4.88 -1.10
N TYR A 142 6.08 5.12 -1.75
CA TYR A 142 7.19 5.91 -1.20
C TYR A 142 7.69 7.01 -2.15
N SER A 143 6.92 7.29 -3.21
CA SER A 143 7.15 8.39 -4.15
C SER A 143 5.82 8.80 -4.76
N TYR A 144 5.82 9.78 -5.66
CA TYR A 144 4.65 10.06 -6.48
C TYR A 144 4.31 8.80 -7.27
N ASP A 145 3.37 8.02 -6.76
CA ASP A 145 3.13 6.67 -7.28
C ASP A 145 2.18 6.66 -8.48
N GLN A 146 1.34 7.66 -8.63
CA GLN A 146 0.32 7.70 -9.68
C GLN A 146 0.70 8.70 -10.77
N GLU A 147 1.17 8.20 -11.92
CA GLU A 147 1.54 8.99 -13.06
C GLU A 147 0.67 8.68 -14.29
N TRP A 148 0.90 9.39 -15.40
CA TRP A 148 0.08 9.37 -16.58
C TRP A 148 0.88 8.79 -17.75
N TRP A 149 0.31 7.82 -18.44
CA TRP A 149 0.96 7.08 -19.49
C TRP A 149 0.04 6.99 -20.69
N PHE A 150 0.58 7.15 -21.90
CA PHE A 150 -0.20 7.22 -23.13
C PHE A 150 0.40 6.34 -24.22
N GLU A 151 -0.46 5.92 -25.16
CA GLU A 151 -0.04 5.21 -26.39
C GLU A 151 0.70 6.17 -27.33
N GLU A 152 0.27 7.45 -27.39
CA GLU A 152 0.84 8.50 -28.22
C GLU A 152 1.46 9.62 -27.36
N PRO A 153 2.43 10.39 -27.92
CA PRO A 153 3.03 11.50 -27.20
C PRO A 153 2.02 12.57 -26.77
N ILE A 154 2.00 12.88 -25.49
CA ILE A 154 1.23 13.96 -24.89
C ILE A 154 2.20 14.99 -24.32
N GLN A 155 2.02 16.25 -24.66
CA GLN A 155 2.85 17.36 -24.14
C GLN A 155 2.25 17.96 -22.86
N ASP A 156 0.92 17.82 -22.68
CA ASP A 156 0.19 18.53 -21.66
C ASP A 156 -1.09 17.81 -21.29
N LEU A 157 -1.28 17.54 -20.01
CA LEU A 157 -2.50 16.92 -19.49
C LEU A 157 -3.73 17.84 -19.52
N SER A 158 -3.56 19.17 -19.64
CA SER A 158 -4.70 20.10 -19.66
C SER A 158 -5.54 20.03 -20.93
N ASN A 159 -5.15 19.21 -21.90
CA ASN A 159 -5.92 18.99 -23.14
C ASN A 159 -5.92 17.50 -23.49
N LEU A 160 -6.90 16.78 -22.98
CA LEU A 160 -7.16 15.38 -23.28
C LEU A 160 -8.42 15.20 -24.16
N ASP A 161 -8.78 16.22 -24.97
CA ASP A 161 -9.98 16.22 -25.79
C ASP A 161 -10.17 14.92 -26.59
N GLY A 162 -11.32 14.26 -26.31
CA GLY A 162 -11.72 13.03 -26.97
C GLY A 162 -11.00 11.76 -26.51
N LYS A 163 -9.91 11.84 -25.74
CA LYS A 163 -9.15 10.68 -25.28
C LYS A 163 -9.91 9.90 -24.19
N LEU A 164 -9.86 8.59 -24.32
CA LEU A 164 -10.33 7.65 -23.31
C LEU A 164 -9.18 7.36 -22.34
N VAL A 165 -9.29 7.78 -21.09
CA VAL A 165 -8.20 7.64 -20.12
C VAL A 165 -8.65 6.79 -18.93
N ARG A 166 -7.85 5.78 -18.61
CA ARG A 166 -8.13 4.90 -17.47
C ARG A 166 -8.08 5.68 -16.17
N SER A 167 -9.14 5.54 -15.38
CA SER A 167 -9.27 6.04 -14.02
C SER A 167 -9.28 4.89 -13.00
N ILE A 168 -8.79 5.18 -11.79
CA ILE A 168 -8.84 4.27 -10.63
C ILE A 168 -9.87 4.68 -9.59
N GLY A 169 -10.51 5.83 -9.77
CA GLY A 169 -11.47 6.33 -8.80
C GLY A 169 -11.98 7.73 -9.09
N PRO A 170 -12.88 8.26 -8.26
CA PRO A 170 -13.58 9.52 -8.50
C PRO A 170 -12.66 10.73 -8.74
N LEU A 171 -11.62 10.93 -7.92
CA LEU A 171 -10.69 12.04 -8.10
C LEU A 171 -10.05 12.02 -9.49
N VAL A 172 -9.48 10.88 -9.89
CA VAL A 172 -8.82 10.75 -11.20
C VAL A 172 -9.83 10.94 -12.33
N SER A 173 -11.07 10.45 -12.18
CA SER A 173 -12.14 10.69 -13.15
C SER A 173 -12.45 12.17 -13.29
N SER A 174 -12.65 12.90 -12.20
CA SER A 174 -12.92 14.35 -12.23
C SER A 174 -11.77 15.14 -12.88
N MET A 175 -10.52 14.75 -12.62
CA MET A 175 -9.37 15.39 -13.25
C MET A 175 -9.34 15.15 -14.77
N ILE A 176 -9.58 13.92 -15.22
CA ILE A 176 -9.64 13.58 -16.64
C ILE A 176 -10.74 14.40 -17.34
N GLU A 177 -11.93 14.50 -16.75
CA GLU A 177 -13.07 15.28 -17.26
C GLU A 177 -12.73 16.77 -17.32
N ALA A 178 -12.10 17.33 -16.28
CA ALA A 178 -11.67 18.72 -16.25
C ALA A 178 -10.66 19.06 -17.34
N TRP A 179 -9.91 18.08 -17.83
CA TRP A 179 -8.94 18.21 -18.92
C TRP A 179 -9.51 17.82 -20.31
N GLY A 180 -10.83 17.65 -20.43
CA GLY A 180 -11.52 17.34 -21.68
C GLY A 180 -11.51 15.87 -22.08
N GLY A 181 -10.91 14.99 -21.30
CA GLY A 181 -10.88 13.55 -21.53
C GLY A 181 -12.15 12.83 -21.04
N LYS A 182 -12.21 11.55 -21.34
CA LYS A 182 -13.30 10.65 -20.93
C LYS A 182 -12.75 9.58 -20.00
N PRO A 183 -13.10 9.57 -18.70
CA PRO A 183 -12.62 8.56 -17.78
C PRO A 183 -13.25 7.19 -18.05
N VAL A 184 -12.44 6.15 -18.01
CA VAL A 184 -12.86 4.75 -18.13
C VAL A 184 -12.35 3.98 -16.91
N PHE A 185 -13.21 3.44 -16.09
CA PHE A 185 -12.78 2.59 -14.99
C PHE A 185 -12.30 1.23 -15.53
N VAL A 186 -11.03 0.90 -15.27
CA VAL A 186 -10.43 -0.40 -15.60
C VAL A 186 -9.71 -0.94 -14.38
N ALA A 187 -10.10 -2.14 -13.94
CA ALA A 187 -9.46 -2.82 -12.82
C ALA A 187 -7.97 -3.10 -13.13
N PRO A 188 -7.06 -3.08 -12.14
CA PRO A 188 -5.62 -3.19 -12.38
C PRO A 188 -5.22 -4.37 -13.28
N LYS A 189 -5.75 -5.57 -13.03
CA LYS A 189 -5.42 -6.78 -13.81
C LYS A 189 -5.85 -6.72 -15.29
N GLU A 190 -6.73 -5.80 -15.65
CA GLU A 190 -7.31 -5.66 -16.99
C GLU A 190 -6.61 -4.54 -17.81
N VAL A 191 -5.75 -3.74 -17.15
CA VAL A 191 -5.16 -2.54 -17.75
C VAL A 191 -4.33 -2.87 -18.98
N PHE A 192 -3.47 -3.89 -18.92
CA PHE A 192 -2.64 -4.26 -20.06
C PHE A 192 -3.48 -4.62 -21.29
N GLN A 193 -4.49 -5.47 -21.12
CA GLN A 193 -5.35 -5.89 -22.23
C GLN A 193 -6.23 -4.75 -22.76
N SER A 194 -6.69 -3.87 -21.88
CA SER A 194 -7.48 -2.70 -22.27
C SER A 194 -6.65 -1.72 -23.10
N ALA A 195 -5.42 -1.47 -22.70
CA ALA A 195 -4.45 -0.66 -23.45
C ALA A 195 -4.11 -1.33 -24.81
N GLU A 196 -3.73 -2.61 -24.81
CA GLU A 196 -3.37 -3.35 -26.01
C GLU A 196 -4.49 -3.39 -27.07
N ARG A 197 -5.75 -3.38 -26.63
CA ARG A 197 -6.93 -3.40 -27.51
C ARG A 197 -7.45 -2.00 -27.89
N GLY A 198 -6.80 -0.94 -27.45
CA GLY A 198 -7.24 0.44 -27.70
C GLY A 198 -8.57 0.80 -27.01
N VAL A 199 -8.90 0.14 -25.88
CA VAL A 199 -10.07 0.52 -25.07
C VAL A 199 -9.80 1.85 -24.35
N VAL A 200 -8.54 2.15 -24.09
CA VAL A 200 -8.07 3.39 -23.53
C VAL A 200 -6.86 3.92 -24.30
N ASP A 201 -6.80 5.24 -24.50
CA ASP A 201 -5.68 5.94 -25.14
C ASP A 201 -4.58 6.32 -24.14
N GLY A 202 -4.93 6.30 -22.86
CA GLY A 202 -4.02 6.62 -21.76
C GLY A 202 -4.45 5.96 -20.44
N ILE A 203 -3.52 5.89 -19.51
CA ILE A 203 -3.75 5.32 -18.19
C ILE A 203 -3.16 6.20 -17.09
N ASN A 204 -3.87 6.30 -15.96
CA ASN A 204 -3.28 6.70 -14.69
C ASN A 204 -2.88 5.43 -13.94
N MET A 205 -1.60 5.29 -13.57
CA MET A 205 -1.07 4.06 -12.98
C MET A 205 0.15 4.34 -12.11
N GLY A 206 0.28 3.58 -11.03
CA GLY A 206 1.47 3.61 -10.20
C GLY A 206 2.75 3.25 -10.94
N VAL A 207 3.82 4.02 -10.72
CA VAL A 207 5.11 3.89 -11.42
C VAL A 207 5.72 2.49 -11.26
N ALA A 208 5.65 1.91 -10.05
CA ALA A 208 6.17 0.57 -9.81
C ALA A 208 5.36 -0.49 -10.57
N THR A 209 4.02 -0.37 -10.56
CA THR A 209 3.13 -1.28 -11.30
C THR A 209 3.34 -1.16 -12.81
N TYR A 210 3.48 0.06 -13.33
CA TYR A 210 3.77 0.28 -14.76
C TYR A 210 4.99 -0.52 -15.22
N SER A 211 6.09 -0.44 -14.49
CA SER A 211 7.31 -1.16 -14.83
C SER A 211 7.18 -2.68 -14.65
N SER A 212 6.64 -3.15 -13.52
CA SER A 212 6.55 -4.57 -13.20
C SER A 212 5.57 -5.34 -14.09
N TRP A 213 4.53 -4.67 -14.59
CA TRP A 213 3.54 -5.27 -15.51
C TRP A 213 3.87 -5.02 -16.99
N LYS A 214 5.02 -4.42 -17.29
CA LYS A 214 5.49 -4.16 -18.66
C LYS A 214 4.53 -3.28 -19.48
N LEU A 215 3.82 -2.37 -18.85
CA LEU A 215 2.88 -1.48 -19.51
C LEU A 215 3.57 -0.53 -20.51
N TRP A 216 4.88 -0.36 -20.40
CA TRP A 216 5.71 0.35 -21.36
C TRP A 216 5.61 -0.19 -22.79
N SER A 217 5.21 -1.45 -23.00
CA SER A 217 5.04 -2.03 -24.33
C SER A 217 3.78 -1.58 -25.06
N VAL A 218 2.82 -1.01 -24.34
CA VAL A 218 1.53 -0.54 -24.86
C VAL A 218 1.28 0.94 -24.59
N MET A 219 1.92 1.52 -23.55
CA MET A 219 1.78 2.93 -23.13
C MET A 219 3.18 3.54 -22.91
N PRO A 220 3.97 3.77 -23.96
CA PRO A 220 5.38 4.15 -23.82
C PRO A 220 5.63 5.61 -23.45
N TYR A 221 4.63 6.50 -23.56
CA TYR A 221 4.81 7.93 -23.34
C TYR A 221 4.32 8.34 -21.95
N MET A 222 5.23 8.85 -21.13
CA MET A 222 4.96 9.29 -19.76
C MET A 222 4.76 10.80 -19.68
N VAL A 223 3.77 11.23 -18.91
CA VAL A 223 3.71 12.58 -18.36
C VAL A 223 3.91 12.49 -16.85
N ASN A 224 5.08 12.93 -16.41
CA ASN A 224 5.45 13.00 -15.00
C ASN A 224 4.86 14.30 -14.43
N ALA A 225 3.75 14.18 -13.73
CA ALA A 225 2.96 15.31 -13.28
C ALA A 225 3.02 15.54 -11.76
N ASN A 226 3.22 14.50 -10.95
CA ASN A 226 3.31 14.60 -9.50
C ASN A 226 2.17 15.43 -8.88
N LEU A 227 0.91 15.07 -9.17
CA LEU A 227 -0.26 15.90 -8.85
C LEU A 227 -0.89 15.58 -7.51
N PHE A 228 -0.63 14.40 -6.94
CA PHE A 228 -1.32 14.01 -5.73
C PHE A 228 -0.53 13.01 -4.87
N TYR A 229 -0.78 13.07 -3.59
CA TYR A 229 -0.42 12.03 -2.65
C TYR A 229 -1.24 10.77 -2.95
N GLY A 230 -0.58 9.62 -3.00
CA GLY A 230 -1.22 8.34 -3.19
C GLY A 230 -0.82 7.38 -2.08
N ASN A 231 -1.81 6.79 -1.41
CA ASN A 231 -1.60 5.78 -0.39
C ASN A 231 -2.44 4.55 -0.68
N ILE A 232 -1.81 3.39 -0.72
CA ILE A 232 -2.50 2.09 -0.70
C ILE A 232 -2.08 1.40 0.60
N MET A 233 -2.95 1.52 1.58
CA MET A 233 -2.72 0.96 2.90
C MET A 233 -3.09 -0.52 2.94
N TYR A 234 -2.23 -1.32 3.56
CA TYR A 234 -2.53 -2.68 3.94
C TYR A 234 -3.05 -2.67 5.36
N MET A 235 -4.26 -3.18 5.53
CA MET A 235 -4.90 -3.24 6.83
C MET A 235 -5.10 -4.69 7.26
N MET A 236 -5.00 -4.92 8.56
CA MET A 236 -5.17 -6.22 9.20
C MET A 236 -6.57 -6.38 9.77
N ASN A 237 -7.09 -7.61 9.83
CA ASN A 237 -8.29 -7.96 10.56
C ASN A 237 -8.13 -7.61 12.05
N LYS A 238 -8.99 -6.73 12.55
CA LYS A 238 -8.91 -6.23 13.93
C LYS A 238 -9.05 -7.35 14.97
N ASN A 239 -9.96 -8.30 14.78
CA ASN A 239 -10.14 -9.40 15.72
C ASN A 239 -8.91 -10.30 15.75
N LYS A 240 -8.28 -10.56 14.60
CA LYS A 240 -7.03 -11.32 14.52
C LYS A 240 -5.89 -10.56 15.23
N PHE A 241 -5.76 -9.25 14.98
CA PHE A 241 -4.77 -8.41 15.66
C PHE A 241 -4.97 -8.40 17.17
N ASP A 242 -6.21 -8.17 17.65
CA ASP A 242 -6.54 -8.13 19.07
C ASP A 242 -6.36 -9.49 19.76
N SER A 243 -6.41 -10.61 19.02
CA SER A 243 -6.18 -11.96 19.55
C SER A 243 -4.71 -12.29 19.80
N LEU A 244 -3.79 -11.51 19.22
CA LEU A 244 -2.36 -11.67 19.44
C LEU A 244 -1.96 -11.19 20.85
N SER A 245 -0.88 -11.74 21.39
CA SER A 245 -0.27 -11.18 22.61
C SER A 245 0.19 -9.75 22.37
N THR A 246 0.24 -8.93 23.42
CA THR A 246 0.72 -7.54 23.32
C THR A 246 2.11 -7.48 22.69
N SER A 247 3.02 -8.40 23.04
CA SER A 247 4.35 -8.47 22.45
C SER A 247 4.31 -8.77 20.95
N ASN A 248 3.38 -9.61 20.47
CA ASN A 248 3.24 -9.91 19.05
C ASN A 248 2.56 -8.78 18.27
N GLN A 249 1.64 -8.04 18.89
CA GLN A 249 1.10 -6.82 18.31
C GLN A 249 2.19 -5.77 18.11
N GLU A 250 3.01 -5.52 19.13
CA GLU A 250 4.16 -4.62 19.07
C GLU A 250 5.17 -5.07 18.01
N ALA A 251 5.51 -6.37 17.99
CA ALA A 251 6.41 -6.94 16.98
C ALA A 251 5.93 -6.71 15.54
N LEU A 252 4.62 -6.86 15.27
CA LEU A 252 4.05 -6.59 13.94
C LEU A 252 4.15 -5.11 13.56
N LEU A 253 3.79 -4.20 14.46
CA LEU A 253 3.82 -2.76 14.20
C LEU A 253 5.26 -2.26 13.99
N GLU A 254 6.20 -2.71 14.80
CA GLU A 254 7.61 -2.38 14.64
C GLU A 254 8.19 -2.98 13.35
N ALA A 255 7.85 -4.23 13.02
CA ALA A 255 8.27 -4.87 11.78
C ALA A 255 7.77 -4.11 10.54
N ALA A 256 6.52 -3.66 10.55
CA ALA A 256 5.94 -2.85 9.48
C ALA A 256 6.73 -1.56 9.28
N LYS A 257 6.92 -0.79 10.37
CA LYS A 257 7.66 0.48 10.35
C LYS A 257 9.10 0.29 9.87
N GLU A 258 9.82 -0.72 10.37
CA GLU A 258 11.21 -0.97 9.94
C GLU A 258 11.29 -1.43 8.49
N ALA A 259 10.33 -2.23 8.02
CA ALA A 259 10.27 -2.64 6.62
C ALA A 259 10.01 -1.45 5.68
N GLU A 260 9.17 -0.49 6.09
CA GLU A 260 8.93 0.76 5.33
C GLU A 260 10.21 1.60 5.24
N VAL A 261 10.91 1.82 6.34
CA VAL A 261 12.19 2.55 6.36
C VAL A 261 13.25 1.85 5.51
N TRP A 262 13.29 0.51 5.56
CA TRP A 262 14.21 -0.28 4.74
C TRP A 262 13.87 -0.20 3.25
N LEU A 263 12.59 -0.20 2.91
CA LEU A 263 12.13 -0.23 1.51
C LEU A 263 12.26 1.13 0.82
N LYS A 264 11.95 2.24 1.49
CA LYS A 264 11.85 3.57 0.87
C LYS A 264 13.02 3.92 -0.07
N PRO A 265 14.30 3.94 0.37
CA PRO A 265 15.40 4.31 -0.52
C PRO A 265 15.58 3.30 -1.67
N ARG A 266 15.27 2.03 -1.45
CA ARG A 266 15.33 0.98 -2.48
C ARG A 266 14.22 1.13 -3.51
N TYR A 267 13.05 1.57 -3.07
CA TYR A 267 11.91 1.86 -3.93
C TYR A 267 12.23 3.04 -4.85
N GLU A 268 12.75 4.13 -4.32
CA GLU A 268 13.13 5.31 -5.08
C GLU A 268 14.22 4.99 -6.12
N ASP A 269 15.30 4.34 -5.70
CA ASP A 269 16.36 3.89 -6.61
C ASP A 269 15.82 2.95 -7.71
N TRP A 270 14.92 2.05 -7.35
CA TRP A 270 14.34 1.09 -8.29
C TRP A 270 13.41 1.78 -9.29
N VAL A 271 12.57 2.73 -8.82
CA VAL A 271 11.68 3.52 -9.66
C VAL A 271 12.50 4.34 -10.66
N ASP A 272 13.50 5.09 -10.20
CA ASP A 272 14.35 5.93 -11.04
C ASP A 272 15.03 5.12 -12.16
N GLN A 273 15.60 3.96 -11.81
CA GLN A 273 16.27 3.10 -12.77
C GLN A 273 15.33 2.37 -13.71
N ARG A 274 14.20 1.88 -13.20
CA ARG A 274 13.31 0.99 -13.94
C ARG A 274 12.29 1.73 -14.79
N VAL A 275 11.74 2.84 -14.30
CA VAL A 275 10.73 3.60 -15.04
C VAL A 275 11.35 4.25 -16.26
N GLY A 276 12.47 4.94 -16.12
CA GLY A 276 13.19 5.53 -17.24
C GLY A 276 13.59 4.47 -18.29
N ASN A 277 14.16 3.35 -17.84
CA ASN A 277 14.51 2.24 -18.73
C ASN A 277 13.28 1.60 -19.40
N ALA A 278 12.15 1.50 -18.70
CA ALA A 278 10.92 0.95 -19.25
C ALA A 278 10.35 1.84 -20.36
N VAL A 279 10.28 3.16 -20.13
CA VAL A 279 9.86 4.15 -21.16
C VAL A 279 10.74 4.05 -22.40
N MET A 280 12.07 4.06 -22.22
CA MET A 280 13.02 3.91 -23.33
C MET A 280 12.88 2.58 -24.06
N LYS A 281 12.67 1.49 -23.34
CA LYS A 281 12.48 0.14 -23.92
C LYS A 281 11.21 0.05 -24.76
N GLY A 282 10.16 0.79 -24.37
CA GLY A 282 8.93 0.92 -25.14
C GLY A 282 9.09 1.79 -26.41
N GLY A 283 10.24 2.45 -26.58
CA GLY A 283 10.47 3.40 -27.66
C GLY A 283 9.82 4.75 -27.44
N GLY A 284 9.43 5.05 -26.20
CA GLY A 284 8.71 6.26 -25.81
C GLY A 284 9.60 7.38 -25.26
N ALA A 285 8.96 8.32 -24.58
CA ALA A 285 9.60 9.45 -23.94
C ALA A 285 8.84 9.84 -22.66
N ALA A 286 9.52 10.53 -21.76
CA ALA A 286 8.93 11.17 -20.60
C ALA A 286 9.00 12.69 -20.73
N VAL A 287 7.92 13.37 -20.38
CA VAL A 287 7.84 14.81 -20.24
C VAL A 287 7.43 15.16 -18.82
N SER A 288 7.93 16.27 -18.30
CA SER A 288 7.52 16.82 -17.00
C SER A 288 6.70 18.09 -17.21
N ILE A 289 5.72 18.32 -16.37
CA ILE A 289 4.93 19.54 -16.37
C ILE A 289 5.75 20.64 -15.65
N GLU A 290 5.76 21.84 -16.21
CA GLU A 290 6.36 23.02 -15.57
C GLU A 290 5.78 23.23 -14.16
N ASN A 291 6.64 23.55 -13.19
CA ASN A 291 6.25 23.56 -11.77
C ASN A 291 5.09 24.52 -11.46
N GLU A 292 5.09 25.72 -12.03
CA GLU A 292 4.00 26.69 -11.85
C GLU A 292 2.66 26.12 -12.33
N LYS A 293 2.66 25.49 -13.51
CA LYS A 293 1.48 24.83 -14.06
C LYS A 293 1.05 23.65 -13.21
N ARG A 294 2.00 22.84 -12.74
CA ARG A 294 1.76 21.71 -11.84
C ARG A 294 1.05 22.16 -10.57
N LEU A 295 1.54 23.20 -9.89
CA LEU A 295 0.93 23.75 -8.69
C LEU A 295 -0.48 24.29 -8.95
N ALA A 296 -0.70 24.98 -10.07
CA ALA A 296 -2.04 25.44 -10.45
C ALA A 296 -3.02 24.26 -10.70
N MET A 297 -2.54 23.15 -11.27
CA MET A 297 -3.35 21.94 -11.45
C MET A 297 -3.70 21.30 -10.12
N ILE A 298 -2.78 21.25 -9.16
CA ILE A 298 -3.01 20.74 -7.80
C ILE A 298 -4.07 21.61 -7.10
N GLU A 299 -3.93 22.94 -7.13
CA GLU A 299 -4.88 23.88 -6.52
C GLU A 299 -6.28 23.74 -7.12
N ALA A 300 -6.40 23.64 -8.43
CA ALA A 300 -7.66 23.43 -9.11
C ALA A 300 -8.32 22.07 -8.71
N ALA A 301 -7.50 21.02 -8.62
CA ALA A 301 -7.97 19.71 -8.18
C ALA A 301 -8.40 19.73 -6.70
N GLN A 302 -7.67 20.40 -5.82
CA GLN A 302 -8.06 20.59 -4.42
C GLN A 302 -9.39 21.33 -4.30
N ALA A 303 -9.58 22.43 -5.05
CA ALA A 303 -10.81 23.20 -5.05
C ALA A 303 -12.03 22.36 -5.48
N SER A 304 -11.86 21.53 -6.52
CA SER A 304 -12.94 20.63 -6.97
C SER A 304 -13.21 19.47 -6.03
N TRP A 305 -12.19 19.02 -5.29
CA TRP A 305 -12.26 17.84 -4.41
C TRP A 305 -12.69 18.15 -2.97
N THR A 306 -12.63 19.42 -2.56
CA THR A 306 -12.95 19.85 -1.19
C THR A 306 -14.34 19.39 -0.74
N GLY A 307 -15.36 19.53 -1.58
CA GLY A 307 -16.73 19.13 -1.26
C GLY A 307 -16.88 17.62 -1.02
N GLU A 308 -16.16 16.78 -1.76
CA GLU A 308 -16.14 15.32 -1.58
C GLU A 308 -15.48 14.94 -0.25
N VAL A 309 -14.39 15.61 0.12
CA VAL A 309 -13.69 15.38 1.38
C VAL A 309 -14.57 15.80 2.55
N ASP A 310 -15.20 16.97 2.50
CA ASP A 310 -16.09 17.45 3.56
C ASP A 310 -17.30 16.52 3.75
N ALA A 311 -17.90 16.07 2.66
CA ALA A 311 -19.03 15.15 2.69
C ALA A 311 -18.66 13.76 3.24
N ALA A 312 -17.46 13.26 2.91
CA ALA A 312 -17.03 11.92 3.27
C ALA A 312 -16.43 11.82 4.68
N CYS A 313 -15.65 12.83 5.09
CA CYS A 313 -14.93 12.85 6.37
C CYS A 313 -15.73 13.54 7.49
N GLY A 314 -16.65 14.44 7.15
CA GLY A 314 -17.22 15.42 8.08
C GLY A 314 -16.25 16.57 8.37
N GLU A 315 -16.77 17.69 8.87
CA GLU A 315 -16.01 18.96 8.98
C GLU A 315 -14.71 18.84 9.77
N GLN A 316 -14.76 18.21 10.95
CA GLN A 316 -13.59 18.10 11.82
C GLN A 316 -12.47 17.30 11.15
N LEU A 317 -12.74 16.06 10.74
CA LEU A 317 -11.73 15.18 10.14
C LEU A 317 -11.23 15.72 8.80
N ALA A 318 -12.11 16.37 8.00
CA ALA A 318 -11.73 17.04 6.77
C ALA A 318 -10.70 18.15 6.99
N ASN A 319 -10.87 18.94 8.06
CA ASN A 319 -9.91 19.97 8.45
C ASN A 319 -8.57 19.37 8.94
N GLU A 320 -8.62 18.28 9.70
CA GLU A 320 -7.43 17.56 10.15
C GLU A 320 -6.65 16.99 8.95
N VAL A 321 -7.33 16.40 7.97
CA VAL A 321 -6.74 15.90 6.72
C VAL A 321 -6.04 17.02 5.95
N ARG A 322 -6.72 18.15 5.71
CA ARG A 322 -6.12 19.29 5.00
C ARG A 322 -4.90 19.86 5.73
N SER A 323 -5.00 20.00 7.05
CA SER A 323 -3.90 20.48 7.89
C SER A 323 -2.71 19.53 7.85
N LEU A 324 -2.98 18.20 7.88
CA LEU A 324 -1.93 17.19 7.78
C LEU A 324 -1.18 17.31 6.46
N PHE A 325 -1.87 17.27 5.32
CA PHE A 325 -1.20 17.37 4.01
C PHE A 325 -0.47 18.71 3.83
N ALA A 326 -1.04 19.82 4.30
CA ALA A 326 -0.37 21.12 4.25
C ALA A 326 0.92 21.16 5.09
N SER A 327 0.99 20.45 6.22
CA SER A 327 2.17 20.43 7.10
C SER A 327 3.33 19.60 6.52
N TYR A 328 3.06 18.73 5.55
CA TYR A 328 4.06 17.91 4.84
C TYR A 328 4.25 18.35 3.38
N GLY A 329 3.69 19.50 2.98
CA GLY A 329 3.92 20.10 1.67
C GLY A 329 5.34 20.62 1.50
N ASN A 330 5.74 20.87 0.23
CA ASN A 330 7.02 21.52 -0.14
C ASN A 330 6.99 23.02 0.12
#